data_f126d0c1c183eb0c3464ca0eabfb69ee
#
_entry.id   f126d0c1c183eb0c3464ca0eabfb69ee
#
_cell.length_a   1.000
_cell.length_b   1.000
_cell.length_c   1.000
_cell.angle_alpha   90.00
_cell.angle_beta   90.00
_cell.angle_gamma   90.00
#
_symmetry.space_group_name_H-M   'P 1'
#
loop_
_entity.id
_entity.type
_entity.pdbx_description
1 polymer ?
#
loop_
_entity_poly.entity_id
_entity_poly.type
_entity_poly.pdbx_seq_one_letter_code
_entity_poly.pdbx_strand_id
1 'polypeptide(L)'
;MTVSVENPLLTALGEVLPPHALLTDEAELARHSRDAAPFGAAGRPAVVVCPETVEEVQHVVRTARARGVAVVPQGARTGLAGAANAVTGCVVLSMTRMNRILEIDTGNRLVRCEPGVVTADLAAAVAGEGLCYPPDPASFETCTIGGNIATGAGGLCCVKYGVTADYVLGLTVVLADGEVLRVGRNTVKGVAGYDLTRLFVGSEGTLGVIVEATLALVPPRPPALALLARFASTADAGEAVGAIIREGHVPSALELLDRATTRAVAALGHPLLGGDRTEAAATLIVASDAPDARERVRAMTELCRDAKALSVTAAEDEEQTGQVLRARRMVMPALAAHAGAGDREVTAFIEDVAVPRARLAVLIEQIEQIAQEHDLFIATVGHAGDGNLHPTVVFDPADPSAVRRAKDAYDAIMAAALELGGTITGEHGVGTLKRDWLARELSPRSLRLHRDVKRLLDPEGLLNPGKVLA
;
A
#
# COMPACT_ATOMS: atom_id res chain seq x y z
N MET A 1 8.31 -16.64 46.91
CA MET A 1 9.11 -15.47 46.51
C MET A 1 9.55 -15.68 45.08
N THR A 2 8.76 -15.18 44.12
CA THR A 2 9.15 -15.09 42.71
C THR A 2 10.13 -13.94 42.58
N VAL A 3 11.41 -14.27 42.42
CA VAL A 3 12.42 -13.28 42.03
C VAL A 3 11.99 -12.75 40.64
N SER A 4 11.43 -11.56 40.60
CA SER A 4 11.22 -10.80 39.36
C SER A 4 12.64 -10.58 38.82
N VAL A 5 13.04 -11.35 37.81
CA VAL A 5 14.25 -11.06 37.02
C VAL A 5 13.97 -9.76 36.31
N GLU A 6 14.52 -8.66 36.80
CA GLU A 6 14.45 -7.37 36.09
C GLU A 6 15.00 -7.59 34.69
N ASN A 7 14.18 -7.27 33.69
CA ASN A 7 14.59 -7.38 32.31
C ASN A 7 15.56 -6.22 31.98
N PRO A 8 16.86 -6.51 31.73
CA PRO A 8 17.88 -5.45 31.56
C PRO A 8 17.60 -4.51 30.39
N LEU A 9 16.80 -4.97 29.40
CA LEU A 9 16.35 -4.13 28.29
C LEU A 9 15.34 -3.09 28.77
N LEU A 10 14.33 -3.52 29.55
CA LEU A 10 13.29 -2.62 30.06
C LEU A 10 13.87 -1.61 31.05
N THR A 11 14.80 -2.03 31.92
CA THR A 11 15.48 -1.12 32.85
C THR A 11 16.18 0.00 32.09
N ALA A 12 16.99 -0.35 31.07
CA ALA A 12 17.70 0.65 30.29
C ALA A 12 16.83 1.55 29.42
N LEU A 13 15.76 1.02 28.87
CA LEU A 13 14.78 1.84 28.15
C LEU A 13 14.09 2.84 29.11
N GLY A 14 13.78 2.39 30.33
CA GLY A 14 13.12 3.21 31.37
C GLY A 14 14.02 4.28 32.01
N GLU A 15 15.33 4.32 31.74
CA GLU A 15 16.20 5.42 32.15
C GLU A 15 15.85 6.76 31.50
N VAL A 16 15.28 6.71 30.29
CA VAL A 16 14.93 7.93 29.50
C VAL A 16 13.44 7.98 29.20
N LEU A 17 12.83 6.83 28.89
CA LEU A 17 11.44 6.78 28.47
C LEU A 17 10.48 6.75 29.67
N PRO A 18 9.39 7.51 29.61
CA PRO A 18 8.35 7.45 30.66
C PRO A 18 7.64 6.09 30.63
N PRO A 19 7.12 5.62 31.78
CA PRO A 19 6.49 4.30 31.89
C PRO A 19 5.36 4.07 30.89
N HIS A 20 4.60 5.08 30.54
CA HIS A 20 3.51 4.96 29.58
C HIS A 20 3.97 4.77 28.11
N ALA A 21 5.23 5.04 27.82
CA ALA A 21 5.83 4.78 26.51
C ALA A 21 6.29 3.32 26.33
N LEU A 22 6.34 2.52 27.42
CA LEU A 22 6.78 1.13 27.43
C LEU A 22 5.58 0.20 27.66
N LEU A 23 5.09 -0.44 26.60
CA LEU A 23 3.96 -1.36 26.68
C LEU A 23 4.48 -2.79 26.78
N THR A 24 4.16 -3.48 27.88
CA THR A 24 4.64 -4.84 28.17
C THR A 24 3.52 -5.83 28.46
N ASP A 25 2.28 -5.34 28.49
CA ASP A 25 1.13 -6.21 28.68
C ASP A 25 0.87 -7.10 27.45
N GLU A 26 0.35 -8.30 27.72
CA GLU A 26 0.17 -9.36 26.71
C GLU A 26 -0.70 -8.92 25.53
N ALA A 27 -1.75 -8.16 25.79
CA ALA A 27 -2.68 -7.72 24.76
C ALA A 27 -2.02 -6.72 23.80
N GLU A 28 -1.21 -5.80 24.32
CA GLU A 28 -0.44 -4.86 23.49
C GLU A 28 0.66 -5.57 22.70
N LEU A 29 1.40 -6.50 23.31
CA LEU A 29 2.41 -7.29 22.61
C LEU A 29 1.77 -8.10 21.47
N ALA A 30 0.63 -8.73 21.73
CA ALA A 30 -0.12 -9.48 20.70
C ALA A 30 -0.61 -8.58 19.57
N ARG A 31 -1.18 -7.40 19.90
CA ARG A 31 -1.68 -6.42 18.94
C ARG A 31 -0.57 -5.91 18.01
N HIS A 32 0.64 -5.78 18.50
CA HIS A 32 1.80 -5.30 17.76
C HIS A 32 2.65 -6.43 17.13
N SER A 33 2.19 -7.68 17.20
CA SER A 33 2.91 -8.80 16.60
C SER A 33 2.77 -8.86 15.07
N ARG A 34 1.63 -8.39 14.51
CA ARG A 34 1.33 -8.53 13.08
C ARG A 34 0.83 -7.23 12.45
N ASP A 35 1.01 -7.12 11.14
CA ASP A 35 0.26 -6.22 10.26
C ASP A 35 -1.01 -6.92 9.71
N ALA A 36 -1.63 -6.35 8.67
CA ALA A 36 -2.85 -6.90 8.10
C ALA A 36 -2.62 -8.08 7.13
N ALA A 37 -1.37 -8.51 6.90
CA ALA A 37 -1.07 -9.67 6.07
C ALA A 37 -1.55 -10.96 6.75
N PRO A 38 -2.40 -11.79 6.08
CA PRO A 38 -2.93 -13.03 6.67
C PRO A 38 -1.88 -14.13 6.80
N PHE A 39 -0.83 -14.08 5.97
CA PHE A 39 0.30 -15.00 5.98
C PHE A 39 1.57 -14.30 6.50
N GLY A 40 2.61 -15.08 6.65
CA GLY A 40 3.91 -14.60 7.08
C GLY A 40 4.22 -14.90 8.55
N ALA A 41 5.49 -15.14 8.81
CA ALA A 41 5.96 -15.35 10.17
C ALA A 41 5.82 -14.05 10.97
N ALA A 42 5.28 -14.18 12.19
CA ALA A 42 5.26 -13.10 13.17
C ALA A 42 5.76 -13.64 14.49
N GLY A 43 6.65 -12.88 15.12
CA GLY A 43 7.15 -13.17 16.44
C GLY A 43 6.44 -12.35 17.51
N ARG A 44 6.70 -12.68 18.78
CA ARG A 44 6.26 -11.88 19.91
C ARG A 44 7.36 -10.87 20.27
N PRO A 45 7.05 -9.57 20.30
CA PRO A 45 8.03 -8.58 20.78
C PRO A 45 8.32 -8.72 22.27
N ALA A 46 9.50 -8.30 22.71
CA ALA A 46 9.83 -8.19 24.13
C ALA A 46 9.16 -6.97 24.78
N VAL A 47 8.98 -5.90 24.00
CA VAL A 47 8.37 -4.65 24.43
C VAL A 47 7.89 -3.88 23.18
N VAL A 48 6.82 -3.11 23.35
CA VAL A 48 6.41 -2.07 22.38
C VAL A 48 6.77 -0.73 22.98
N VAL A 49 7.54 0.07 22.25
CA VAL A 49 7.93 1.42 22.62
C VAL A 49 7.20 2.42 21.75
N CYS A 50 6.55 3.41 22.38
CA CYS A 50 5.81 4.48 21.72
C CYS A 50 6.49 5.83 21.99
N PRO A 51 7.53 6.22 21.25
CA PRO A 51 8.26 7.47 21.45
C PRO A 51 7.43 8.67 21.00
N GLU A 52 7.75 9.83 21.57
CA GLU A 52 7.14 11.13 21.23
C GLU A 52 8.17 12.13 20.67
N THR A 53 9.47 11.80 20.78
CA THR A 53 10.58 12.65 20.32
C THR A 53 11.64 11.88 19.55
N VAL A 54 12.43 12.60 18.77
CA VAL A 54 13.56 12.06 18.01
C VAL A 54 14.62 11.48 18.99
N GLU A 55 14.87 12.16 20.08
CA GLU A 55 15.84 11.74 21.11
C GLU A 55 15.44 10.42 21.77
N GLU A 56 14.14 10.21 21.99
CA GLU A 56 13.62 8.93 22.47
C GLU A 56 13.84 7.81 21.47
N VAL A 57 13.59 8.06 20.16
CA VAL A 57 13.88 7.08 19.10
C VAL A 57 15.38 6.74 19.07
N GLN A 58 16.26 7.75 19.14
CA GLN A 58 17.71 7.54 19.22
C GLN A 58 18.11 6.68 20.43
N HIS A 59 17.53 6.97 21.60
CA HIS A 59 17.78 6.20 22.81
C HIS A 59 17.36 4.74 22.64
N VAL A 60 16.17 4.48 22.08
CA VAL A 60 15.69 3.11 21.81
C VAL A 60 16.64 2.36 20.88
N VAL A 61 17.03 2.96 19.75
CA VAL A 61 17.90 2.34 18.76
C VAL A 61 19.28 2.03 19.39
N ARG A 62 19.89 2.98 20.10
CA ARG A 62 21.18 2.78 20.77
C ARG A 62 21.12 1.71 21.88
N THR A 63 20.03 1.70 22.65
CA THR A 63 19.81 0.73 23.73
C THR A 63 19.62 -0.69 23.16
N ALA A 64 18.85 -0.83 22.10
CA ALA A 64 18.64 -2.10 21.40
C ALA A 64 19.95 -2.59 20.78
N ARG A 65 20.69 -1.72 20.10
CA ARG A 65 21.98 -2.01 19.49
C ARG A 65 22.98 -2.52 20.52
N ALA A 66 23.14 -1.83 21.65
CA ALA A 66 24.07 -2.22 22.71
C ALA A 66 23.77 -3.61 23.32
N ARG A 67 22.58 -4.16 23.06
CA ARG A 67 22.10 -5.47 23.54
C ARG A 67 21.88 -6.49 22.42
N GLY A 68 22.18 -6.14 21.18
CA GLY A 68 21.96 -7.02 20.04
C GLY A 68 20.47 -7.38 19.84
N VAL A 69 19.55 -6.49 20.22
CA VAL A 69 18.11 -6.68 20.10
C VAL A 69 17.59 -5.99 18.82
N ALA A 70 16.84 -6.71 18.01
CA ALA A 70 16.26 -6.18 16.80
C ALA A 70 15.22 -5.08 17.09
N VAL A 71 15.12 -4.10 16.18
CA VAL A 71 14.13 -3.03 16.21
C VAL A 71 13.21 -3.17 15.00
N VAL A 72 11.89 -3.22 15.22
CA VAL A 72 10.87 -3.27 14.18
C VAL A 72 10.04 -1.99 14.23
N PRO A 73 10.28 -1.02 13.32
CA PRO A 73 9.47 0.19 13.25
C PRO A 73 8.07 -0.13 12.76
N GLN A 74 7.05 0.49 13.36
CA GLN A 74 5.66 0.32 12.97
C GLN A 74 4.94 1.68 12.90
N GLY A 75 4.12 1.85 11.84
CA GLY A 75 3.04 2.83 11.80
C GLY A 75 1.73 2.22 12.28
N ALA A 76 0.64 2.42 11.52
CA ALA A 76 -0.68 1.86 11.84
C ALA A 76 -0.84 0.35 11.57
N ARG A 77 0.15 -0.33 11.03
CA ARG A 77 0.14 -1.76 10.69
C ARG A 77 -0.92 -2.18 9.66
N THR A 78 -1.27 -1.28 8.78
CA THR A 78 -2.21 -1.53 7.68
C THR A 78 -1.57 -2.25 6.49
N GLY A 79 -0.25 -2.51 6.53
CA GLY A 79 0.49 -3.18 5.47
C GLY A 79 0.05 -4.62 5.23
N LEU A 80 0.21 -5.08 3.98
CA LEU A 80 -0.29 -6.37 3.50
C LEU A 80 0.84 -7.37 3.13
N ALA A 81 2.11 -6.99 3.34
CA ALA A 81 3.27 -7.81 2.97
C ALA A 81 4.03 -8.43 4.16
N GLY A 82 3.60 -8.18 5.40
CA GLY A 82 4.30 -8.68 6.59
C GLY A 82 5.53 -7.84 6.97
N ALA A 83 5.65 -6.61 6.44
CA ALA A 83 6.78 -5.73 6.72
C ALA A 83 6.83 -5.26 8.18
N ALA A 84 5.67 -5.02 8.79
CA ALA A 84 5.56 -4.59 10.17
C ALA A 84 5.45 -5.75 11.17
N ASN A 85 5.54 -7.02 10.73
CA ASN A 85 5.51 -8.18 11.61
C ASN A 85 6.70 -8.18 12.57
N ALA A 86 6.43 -8.31 13.85
CA ALA A 86 7.47 -8.42 14.87
C ALA A 86 8.32 -9.68 14.67
N VAL A 87 9.59 -9.63 15.06
CA VAL A 87 10.40 -10.81 15.28
C VAL A 87 10.46 -11.12 16.77
N THR A 88 10.59 -12.40 17.12
CA THR A 88 10.59 -12.82 18.53
C THR A 88 11.68 -12.11 19.32
N GLY A 89 11.29 -11.49 20.43
CA GLY A 89 12.22 -10.80 21.34
C GLY A 89 12.67 -9.41 20.89
N CYS A 90 12.12 -8.87 19.78
CA CYS A 90 12.47 -7.53 19.30
C CYS A 90 11.86 -6.41 20.17
N VAL A 91 12.40 -5.21 20.00
CA VAL A 91 11.71 -3.98 20.34
C VAL A 91 10.84 -3.60 19.15
N VAL A 92 9.52 -3.55 19.33
CA VAL A 92 8.65 -2.87 18.38
C VAL A 92 8.68 -1.37 18.69
N LEU A 93 8.95 -0.57 17.67
CA LEU A 93 9.02 0.88 17.78
C LEU A 93 7.77 1.48 17.06
N SER A 94 6.73 1.73 17.83
CA SER A 94 5.46 2.28 17.32
C SER A 94 5.55 3.79 17.17
N MET A 95 5.57 4.28 15.95
CA MET A 95 5.73 5.70 15.64
C MET A 95 4.42 6.50 15.76
N THR A 96 3.32 5.88 16.18
CA THR A 96 1.97 6.47 16.16
C THR A 96 1.79 7.67 17.09
N ARG A 97 2.66 7.85 18.09
CA ARG A 97 2.62 9.03 18.99
C ARG A 97 3.39 10.23 18.45
N MET A 98 4.29 10.03 17.50
CA MET A 98 4.91 11.12 16.75
C MET A 98 3.96 11.54 15.62
N ASN A 99 2.91 12.26 15.94
CA ASN A 99 1.76 12.53 15.05
C ASN A 99 1.45 14.01 14.85
N ARG A 100 2.42 14.89 15.02
CA ARG A 100 2.25 16.31 14.85
C ARG A 100 2.47 16.74 13.40
N ILE A 101 1.60 17.61 12.89
CA ILE A 101 1.87 18.44 11.71
C ILE A 101 2.69 19.63 12.20
N LEU A 102 3.96 19.68 11.78
CA LEU A 102 4.92 20.65 12.30
C LEU A 102 4.79 22.01 11.61
N GLU A 103 4.50 22.01 10.30
CA GLU A 103 4.42 23.20 9.48
C GLU A 103 3.63 22.92 8.20
N ILE A 104 2.78 23.84 7.78
CA ILE A 104 2.19 23.89 6.44
C ILE A 104 2.65 25.19 5.80
N ASP A 105 3.56 25.09 4.83
CA ASP A 105 4.09 26.23 4.08
C ASP A 105 3.32 26.38 2.77
N THR A 106 2.30 27.23 2.79
CA THR A 106 1.45 27.50 1.63
C THR A 106 2.20 28.20 0.49
N GLY A 107 3.22 28.99 0.82
CA GLY A 107 4.03 29.74 -0.14
C GLY A 107 4.90 28.81 -1.00
N ASN A 108 5.47 27.76 -0.38
CA ASN A 108 6.29 26.76 -1.05
C ASN A 108 5.50 25.48 -1.37
N ARG A 109 4.23 25.40 -0.97
CA ARG A 109 3.36 24.21 -1.15
C ARG A 109 4.03 22.94 -0.62
N LEU A 110 4.42 22.98 0.63
CA LEU A 110 4.95 21.83 1.32
C LEU A 110 4.37 21.72 2.72
N VAL A 111 4.41 20.51 3.27
CA VAL A 111 4.08 20.23 4.66
C VAL A 111 5.21 19.44 5.29
N ARG A 112 5.53 19.79 6.53
CA ARG A 112 6.46 19.05 7.36
C ARG A 112 5.70 18.41 8.52
N CYS A 113 5.86 17.10 8.67
CA CYS A 113 5.09 16.34 9.65
C CYS A 113 5.89 15.17 10.23
N GLU A 114 5.43 14.66 11.35
CA GLU A 114 5.93 13.46 11.99
C GLU A 114 5.34 12.19 11.34
N PRO A 115 6.01 11.03 11.46
CA PRO A 115 5.64 9.81 10.74
C PRO A 115 4.32 9.18 11.17
N GLY A 116 3.86 9.45 12.39
CA GLY A 116 2.61 8.93 12.95
C GLY A 116 1.35 9.72 12.55
N VAL A 117 1.48 10.81 11.80
CA VAL A 117 0.32 11.55 11.28
C VAL A 117 -0.49 10.63 10.37
N VAL A 118 -1.80 10.54 10.63
CA VAL A 118 -2.74 9.79 9.77
C VAL A 118 -2.93 10.52 8.45
N THR A 119 -2.97 9.79 7.35
CA THR A 119 -3.04 10.37 6.00
C THR A 119 -4.30 11.23 5.82
N ALA A 120 -5.45 10.79 6.33
CA ALA A 120 -6.69 11.56 6.30
C ALA A 120 -6.59 12.87 7.09
N ASP A 121 -5.94 12.86 8.25
CA ASP A 121 -5.76 14.06 9.09
C ASP A 121 -4.85 15.06 8.39
N LEU A 122 -3.75 14.59 7.76
CA LEU A 122 -2.89 15.45 6.95
C LEU A 122 -3.67 16.08 5.80
N ALA A 123 -4.43 15.27 5.05
CA ALA A 123 -5.22 15.74 3.92
C ALA A 123 -6.27 16.78 4.34
N ALA A 124 -6.94 16.57 5.49
CA ALA A 124 -7.91 17.52 6.03
C ALA A 124 -7.22 18.85 6.46
N ALA A 125 -6.07 18.76 7.10
CA ALA A 125 -5.32 19.94 7.53
C ALA A 125 -4.86 20.81 6.36
N VAL A 126 -4.26 20.19 5.32
CA VAL A 126 -3.78 20.93 4.14
C VAL A 126 -4.94 21.45 3.27
N ALA A 127 -6.10 20.74 3.25
CA ALA A 127 -7.29 21.23 2.57
C ALA A 127 -7.85 22.50 3.23
N GLY A 128 -7.75 22.64 4.55
CA GLY A 128 -8.07 23.85 5.28
C GLY A 128 -7.24 25.07 4.86
N GLU A 129 -6.06 24.84 4.32
CA GLU A 129 -5.14 25.86 3.80
C GLU A 129 -5.25 26.03 2.26
N GLY A 130 -6.26 25.42 1.63
CA GLY A 130 -6.48 25.50 0.19
C GLY A 130 -5.46 24.71 -0.65
N LEU A 131 -4.92 23.64 -0.10
CA LEU A 131 -3.95 22.75 -0.76
C LEU A 131 -4.44 21.29 -0.72
N CYS A 132 -3.75 20.41 -1.42
CA CYS A 132 -4.07 18.98 -1.48
C CYS A 132 -2.80 18.14 -1.34
N TYR A 133 -2.89 17.04 -0.58
CA TYR A 133 -1.94 15.93 -0.57
C TYR A 133 -2.58 14.76 -1.31
N PRO A 134 -2.16 14.45 -2.55
CA PRO A 134 -2.88 13.52 -3.43
C PRO A 134 -2.80 12.03 -3.10
N PRO A 135 -1.72 11.47 -2.50
CA PRO A 135 -1.66 10.02 -2.26
C PRO A 135 -2.82 9.54 -1.38
N ASP A 136 -3.56 8.55 -1.88
CA ASP A 136 -4.81 8.07 -1.30
C ASP A 136 -4.88 6.53 -1.21
N PRO A 137 -3.97 5.87 -0.44
CA PRO A 137 -3.99 4.43 -0.28
C PRO A 137 -5.34 3.95 0.27
N ALA A 138 -5.71 2.69 0.00
CA ALA A 138 -6.99 2.12 0.42
C ALA A 138 -7.23 2.23 1.94
N SER A 139 -6.17 2.27 2.73
CA SER A 139 -6.19 2.47 4.20
C SER A 139 -6.14 3.94 4.64
N PHE A 140 -6.42 4.88 3.76
CA PHE A 140 -6.32 6.34 3.92
C PHE A 140 -6.77 6.87 5.30
N GLU A 141 -7.90 6.35 5.82
CA GLU A 141 -8.48 6.77 7.10
C GLU A 141 -7.65 6.35 8.33
N THR A 142 -6.69 5.44 8.17
CA THR A 142 -5.98 4.82 9.30
C THR A 142 -4.47 4.75 9.11
N CYS A 143 -3.97 4.64 7.88
CA CYS A 143 -2.54 4.55 7.61
C CYS A 143 -1.81 5.85 7.98
N THR A 144 -0.53 5.72 8.30
CA THR A 144 0.30 6.85 8.71
C THR A 144 1.28 7.26 7.61
N ILE A 145 1.65 8.52 7.58
CA ILE A 145 2.60 9.08 6.61
C ILE A 145 3.92 8.29 6.60
N GLY A 146 4.49 7.99 7.78
CA GLY A 146 5.72 7.20 7.87
C GLY A 146 5.56 5.78 7.35
N GLY A 147 4.38 5.16 7.55
CA GLY A 147 4.04 3.85 7.00
C GLY A 147 3.96 3.89 5.48
N ASN A 148 3.27 4.88 4.92
CA ASN A 148 3.14 5.07 3.47
C ASN A 148 4.50 5.31 2.79
N ILE A 149 5.38 6.10 3.43
CA ILE A 149 6.74 6.33 2.94
C ILE A 149 7.56 5.04 3.00
N ALA A 150 7.47 4.31 4.12
CA ALA A 150 8.24 3.09 4.31
C ALA A 150 7.86 1.98 3.31
N THR A 151 6.60 1.89 2.89
CA THR A 151 6.13 0.93 1.88
C THR A 151 6.22 1.47 0.44
N GLY A 152 6.29 2.80 0.26
CA GLY A 152 6.15 3.41 -1.06
C GLY A 152 4.70 3.34 -1.56
N ALA A 153 3.73 3.49 -0.65
CA ALA A 153 2.31 3.27 -0.92
C ALA A 153 1.78 4.03 -2.13
N GLY A 154 0.94 3.38 -2.91
CA GLY A 154 0.19 3.96 -4.02
C GLY A 154 -1.25 4.34 -3.63
N GLY A 155 -2.19 4.15 -4.54
CA GLY A 155 -3.62 4.43 -4.36
C GLY A 155 -4.36 4.69 -5.67
N LEU A 156 -5.64 5.01 -5.55
CA LEU A 156 -6.59 5.14 -6.65
C LEU A 156 -6.20 6.21 -7.68
N CYS A 157 -5.63 7.33 -7.22
CA CYS A 157 -5.35 8.50 -8.06
C CYS A 157 -3.92 8.51 -8.63
N CYS A 158 -3.14 7.44 -8.45
CA CYS A 158 -1.74 7.38 -8.86
C CYS A 158 -1.54 7.58 -10.37
N VAL A 159 -2.47 7.11 -11.19
CA VAL A 159 -2.43 7.27 -12.66
C VAL A 159 -2.26 8.72 -13.12
N LYS A 160 -2.76 9.68 -12.35
CA LYS A 160 -2.62 11.11 -12.61
C LYS A 160 -1.64 11.80 -11.69
N TYR A 161 -1.70 11.48 -10.41
CA TYR A 161 -1.00 12.26 -9.39
C TYR A 161 0.31 11.62 -8.93
N GLY A 162 0.59 10.37 -9.30
CA GLY A 162 1.76 9.66 -8.83
C GLY A 162 1.56 9.03 -7.45
N VAL A 163 2.62 8.41 -6.96
CA VAL A 163 2.64 7.65 -5.70
C VAL A 163 3.24 8.46 -4.54
N THR A 164 3.20 7.94 -3.33
CA THR A 164 3.81 8.58 -2.13
C THR A 164 5.24 9.04 -2.40
N ALA A 165 6.04 8.23 -3.10
CA ALA A 165 7.44 8.54 -3.43
C ALA A 165 7.63 9.84 -4.20
N ASP A 166 6.64 10.28 -4.98
CA ASP A 166 6.73 11.50 -5.81
C ASP A 166 6.50 12.78 -5.00
N TYR A 167 5.97 12.63 -3.78
CA TYR A 167 5.67 13.74 -2.88
C TYR A 167 6.72 13.91 -1.78
N VAL A 168 7.60 12.93 -1.55
CA VAL A 168 8.62 13.01 -0.50
C VAL A 168 9.78 13.89 -0.96
N LEU A 169 9.87 15.11 -0.41
CA LEU A 169 10.93 16.07 -0.69
C LEU A 169 12.15 15.86 0.21
N GLY A 170 11.93 15.51 1.46
CA GLY A 170 12.99 15.27 2.43
C GLY A 170 12.54 14.43 3.62
N LEU A 171 13.51 13.83 4.28
CA LEU A 171 13.29 12.98 5.45
C LEU A 171 14.33 13.29 6.53
N THR A 172 13.91 13.17 7.78
CA THR A 172 14.79 12.99 8.93
C THR A 172 14.68 11.53 9.38
N VAL A 173 15.81 10.83 9.47
CA VAL A 173 15.87 9.39 9.71
C VAL A 173 16.87 9.12 10.85
N VAL A 174 16.50 8.24 11.79
CA VAL A 174 17.44 7.68 12.77
C VAL A 174 18.03 6.41 12.20
N LEU A 175 19.35 6.36 12.05
CA LEU A 175 20.11 5.22 11.54
C LEU A 175 20.33 4.14 12.62
N ALA A 176 20.88 2.98 12.22
CA ALA A 176 21.12 1.85 13.10
C ALA A 176 22.12 2.14 14.25
N ASP A 177 22.99 3.14 14.11
CA ASP A 177 23.89 3.63 15.16
C ASP A 177 23.24 4.65 16.11
N GLY A 178 21.99 5.06 15.83
CA GLY A 178 21.26 6.09 16.54
C GLY A 178 21.66 7.51 16.15
N GLU A 179 22.41 7.71 15.06
CA GLU A 179 22.65 9.03 14.49
C GLU A 179 21.44 9.51 13.68
N VAL A 180 21.23 10.84 13.66
CA VAL A 180 20.19 11.47 12.88
C VAL A 180 20.76 11.88 11.53
N LEU A 181 20.17 11.37 10.46
CA LEU A 181 20.48 11.75 9.10
C LEU A 181 19.32 12.57 8.52
N ARG A 182 19.64 13.72 7.94
CA ARG A 182 18.70 14.52 7.16
C ARG A 182 19.04 14.39 5.68
N VAL A 183 18.05 14.03 4.86
CA VAL A 183 18.18 13.85 3.41
C VAL A 183 17.09 14.64 2.68
N GLY A 184 17.35 14.95 1.40
CA GLY A 184 16.39 15.68 0.59
C GLY A 184 16.54 17.21 0.70
N ARG A 185 15.46 17.92 0.39
CA ARG A 185 15.46 19.39 0.25
C ARG A 185 14.05 19.97 0.42
N ASN A 186 13.98 21.27 0.67
CA ASN A 186 12.72 22.04 0.69
C ASN A 186 12.56 22.92 -0.58
N THR A 187 13.40 22.72 -1.58
CA THR A 187 13.39 23.48 -2.82
C THR A 187 12.84 22.65 -3.97
N VAL A 188 12.19 23.29 -4.95
CA VAL A 188 11.66 22.63 -6.16
C VAL A 188 12.77 21.93 -6.96
N LYS A 189 13.95 22.54 -7.07
CA LYS A 189 15.12 21.98 -7.76
C LYS A 189 16.26 21.75 -6.77
N GLY A 190 17.04 20.67 -6.97
CA GLY A 190 18.25 20.41 -6.21
C GLY A 190 18.90 19.11 -6.70
N VAL A 191 20.21 19.18 -7.03
CA VAL A 191 20.99 18.07 -7.55
C VAL A 191 22.34 17.93 -6.82
N ALA A 192 22.42 18.44 -5.57
CA ALA A 192 23.60 18.34 -4.75
C ALA A 192 23.70 16.94 -4.12
N GLY A 193 24.57 16.09 -4.65
CA GLY A 193 24.76 14.71 -4.21
C GLY A 193 23.74 13.72 -4.81
N TYR A 194 23.80 12.49 -4.33
CA TYR A 194 22.84 11.44 -4.71
C TYR A 194 21.49 11.66 -4.01
N ASP A 195 20.41 11.22 -4.63
CA ASP A 195 19.08 11.23 -4.01
C ASP A 195 18.96 10.12 -2.97
N LEU A 196 19.41 10.41 -1.75
CA LEU A 196 19.31 9.48 -0.63
C LEU A 196 17.88 9.38 -0.10
N THR A 197 16.99 10.34 -0.38
CA THR A 197 15.58 10.28 0.03
C THR A 197 14.92 9.04 -0.56
N ARG A 198 15.19 8.77 -1.84
CA ARG A 198 14.64 7.60 -2.55
C ARG A 198 15.15 6.25 -2.02
N LEU A 199 16.24 6.20 -1.25
CA LEU A 199 16.70 4.96 -0.61
C LEU A 199 15.81 4.56 0.58
N PHE A 200 15.25 5.56 1.29
CA PHE A 200 14.41 5.29 2.46
C PHE A 200 12.94 5.07 2.10
N VAL A 201 12.47 5.65 0.98
CA VAL A 201 11.12 5.37 0.47
C VAL A 201 11.07 3.93 -0.04
N GLY A 202 10.10 3.14 0.43
CA GLY A 202 9.98 1.72 0.10
C GLY A 202 11.01 0.81 0.80
N SER A 203 11.78 1.33 1.78
CA SER A 203 12.76 0.53 2.53
C SER A 203 12.15 -0.32 3.65
N GLU A 204 10.87 -0.16 3.95
CA GLU A 204 10.13 -0.92 4.97
C GLU A 204 10.82 -0.90 6.34
N GLY A 205 11.46 0.22 6.71
CA GLY A 205 12.16 0.37 7.98
C GLY A 205 13.45 -0.45 8.12
N THR A 206 13.96 -1.01 7.02
CA THR A 206 15.20 -1.82 7.04
C THR A 206 16.48 -0.99 6.99
N LEU A 207 16.41 0.26 6.53
CA LEU A 207 17.57 1.15 6.36
C LEU A 207 17.66 2.24 7.42
N GLY A 208 16.56 2.54 8.10
CA GLY A 208 16.47 3.59 9.11
C GLY A 208 15.04 3.75 9.62
N VAL A 209 14.88 4.50 10.70
CA VAL A 209 13.59 4.85 11.29
C VAL A 209 13.24 6.28 10.89
N ILE A 210 12.19 6.47 10.10
CA ILE A 210 11.72 7.80 9.68
C ILE A 210 11.09 8.49 10.89
N VAL A 211 11.55 9.70 11.20
CA VAL A 211 11.07 10.51 12.35
C VAL A 211 10.47 11.85 11.93
N GLU A 212 10.71 12.32 10.70
CA GLU A 212 10.10 13.49 10.13
C GLU A 212 10.08 13.38 8.60
N ALA A 213 9.05 13.90 7.97
CA ALA A 213 8.92 13.98 6.52
C ALA A 213 8.56 15.41 6.07
N THR A 214 9.16 15.85 4.96
CA THR A 214 8.75 17.02 4.19
C THR A 214 8.10 16.53 2.91
N LEU A 215 6.83 16.89 2.70
CA LEU A 215 6.02 16.43 1.58
C LEU A 215 5.60 17.60 0.70
N ALA A 216 5.59 17.39 -0.62
CA ALA A 216 5.04 18.33 -1.58
C ALA A 216 3.51 18.34 -1.52
N LEU A 217 2.94 19.51 -1.78
CA LEU A 217 1.51 19.73 -1.90
C LEU A 217 1.17 20.28 -3.29
N VAL A 218 -0.05 20.04 -3.72
CA VAL A 218 -0.59 20.57 -4.99
C VAL A 218 -1.80 21.47 -4.73
N PRO A 219 -2.24 22.26 -5.72
CA PRO A 219 -3.52 22.95 -5.65
C PRO A 219 -4.68 21.99 -5.41
N PRO A 220 -5.81 22.47 -4.88
CA PRO A 220 -7.01 21.63 -4.70
C PRO A 220 -7.43 20.97 -5.99
N ARG A 221 -7.87 19.71 -5.91
CA ARG A 221 -8.38 18.99 -7.06
C ARG A 221 -9.76 19.56 -7.46
N PRO A 222 -10.01 19.83 -8.75
CA PRO A 222 -11.35 20.15 -9.22
C PRO A 222 -12.34 19.01 -8.98
N PRO A 223 -13.65 19.29 -8.95
CA PRO A 223 -14.67 18.25 -8.93
C PRO A 223 -14.52 17.28 -10.11
N ALA A 224 -14.57 15.99 -9.83
CA ALA A 224 -14.47 14.97 -10.85
C ALA A 224 -15.85 14.65 -11.47
N LEU A 225 -15.84 14.24 -12.75
CA LEU A 225 -16.89 13.47 -13.37
C LEU A 225 -16.38 12.06 -13.70
N ALA A 226 -17.28 11.08 -13.71
CA ALA A 226 -16.88 9.69 -13.92
C ALA A 226 -17.78 8.97 -14.94
N LEU A 227 -17.28 7.87 -15.49
CA LEU A 227 -18.05 6.90 -16.25
C LEU A 227 -17.81 5.49 -15.73
N LEU A 228 -18.80 4.62 -15.99
CA LEU A 228 -18.73 3.18 -15.77
C LEU A 228 -18.98 2.49 -17.11
N ALA A 229 -18.03 1.72 -17.60
CA ALA A 229 -18.12 0.97 -18.85
C ALA A 229 -18.01 -0.53 -18.57
N ARG A 230 -18.83 -1.36 -19.23
CA ARG A 230 -18.86 -2.81 -19.07
C ARG A 230 -18.51 -3.49 -20.38
N PHE A 231 -17.75 -4.57 -20.30
CA PHE A 231 -17.22 -5.26 -21.47
C PHE A 231 -17.52 -6.76 -21.41
N ALA A 232 -17.74 -7.35 -22.59
CA ALA A 232 -17.96 -8.80 -22.74
C ALA A 232 -16.68 -9.60 -22.57
N SER A 233 -15.51 -8.98 -22.78
CA SER A 233 -14.19 -9.60 -22.62
C SER A 233 -13.21 -8.65 -21.89
N THR A 234 -12.22 -9.23 -21.22
CA THR A 234 -11.10 -8.51 -20.61
C THR A 234 -10.21 -7.85 -21.66
N ALA A 235 -10.10 -8.47 -22.84
CA ALA A 235 -9.34 -7.95 -23.98
C ALA A 235 -9.94 -6.61 -24.47
N ASP A 236 -11.26 -6.52 -24.64
CA ASP A 236 -11.93 -5.27 -25.06
C ASP A 236 -11.78 -4.17 -24.00
N ALA A 237 -11.86 -4.52 -22.71
CA ALA A 237 -11.58 -3.57 -21.63
C ALA A 237 -10.12 -3.08 -21.66
N GLY A 238 -9.17 -3.97 -21.90
CA GLY A 238 -7.74 -3.64 -22.05
C GLY A 238 -7.49 -2.72 -23.26
N GLU A 239 -8.21 -2.94 -24.38
CA GLU A 239 -8.14 -2.04 -25.53
C GLU A 239 -8.68 -0.65 -25.21
N ALA A 240 -9.78 -0.55 -24.46
CA ALA A 240 -10.30 0.74 -24.00
C ALA A 240 -9.28 1.48 -23.13
N VAL A 241 -8.65 0.80 -22.16
CA VAL A 241 -7.57 1.36 -21.33
C VAL A 241 -6.42 1.86 -22.21
N GLY A 242 -5.98 1.03 -23.17
CA GLY A 242 -4.93 1.38 -24.11
C GLY A 242 -5.29 2.59 -24.97
N ALA A 243 -6.51 2.68 -25.47
CA ALA A 243 -7.01 3.79 -26.29
C ALA A 243 -7.04 5.10 -25.48
N ILE A 244 -7.58 5.09 -24.27
CA ILE A 244 -7.63 6.25 -23.35
C ILE A 244 -6.24 6.84 -23.18
N ILE A 245 -5.22 5.98 -22.94
CA ILE A 245 -3.86 6.43 -22.72
C ILE A 245 -3.18 6.91 -24.00
N ARG A 246 -3.37 6.20 -25.13
CA ARG A 246 -2.78 6.58 -26.43
C ARG A 246 -3.28 7.93 -26.95
N GLU A 247 -4.56 8.25 -26.69
CA GLU A 247 -5.14 9.54 -27.06
C GLU A 247 -4.73 10.69 -26.11
N GLY A 248 -3.85 10.41 -25.14
CA GLY A 248 -3.31 11.42 -24.23
C GLY A 248 -4.28 11.85 -23.12
N HIS A 249 -5.32 11.06 -22.86
CA HIS A 249 -6.15 11.29 -21.69
C HIS A 249 -5.42 10.89 -20.41
N VAL A 250 -5.54 11.75 -19.40
CA VAL A 250 -4.97 11.51 -18.06
C VAL A 250 -6.15 11.51 -17.05
N PRO A 251 -6.84 10.37 -16.90
CA PRO A 251 -7.91 10.25 -15.93
C PRO A 251 -7.38 10.37 -14.50
N SER A 252 -8.18 10.91 -13.58
CA SER A 252 -7.82 10.96 -12.15
C SER A 252 -7.99 9.61 -11.45
N ALA A 253 -8.78 8.69 -12.06
CA ALA A 253 -8.85 7.29 -11.70
C ALA A 253 -9.18 6.47 -12.96
N LEU A 254 -8.57 5.29 -13.09
CA LEU A 254 -8.85 4.33 -14.17
C LEU A 254 -8.75 2.93 -13.57
N GLU A 255 -9.90 2.44 -13.08
CA GLU A 255 -10.00 1.21 -12.32
C GLU A 255 -10.66 0.11 -13.13
N LEU A 256 -10.24 -1.13 -12.90
CA LEU A 256 -10.83 -2.32 -13.49
C LEU A 256 -11.34 -3.26 -12.39
N LEU A 257 -12.56 -3.77 -12.59
CA LEU A 257 -13.13 -4.89 -11.83
C LEU A 257 -13.31 -6.06 -12.78
N ASP A 258 -12.81 -7.23 -12.42
CA ASP A 258 -13.06 -8.46 -13.18
C ASP A 258 -14.51 -8.96 -13.02
N ARG A 259 -14.83 -10.09 -13.65
CA ARG A 259 -16.15 -10.73 -13.58
C ARG A 259 -16.56 -11.07 -12.15
N ALA A 260 -15.64 -11.67 -11.38
CA ALA A 260 -15.90 -12.10 -10.01
C ALA A 260 -16.19 -10.91 -9.09
N THR A 261 -15.37 -9.87 -9.17
CA THR A 261 -15.55 -8.63 -8.43
C THR A 261 -16.84 -7.91 -8.82
N THR A 262 -17.12 -7.80 -10.15
CA THR A 262 -18.35 -7.16 -10.66
C THR A 262 -19.59 -7.87 -10.11
N ARG A 263 -19.62 -9.20 -10.12
CA ARG A 263 -20.72 -10.00 -9.58
C ARG A 263 -20.88 -9.84 -8.07
N ALA A 264 -19.78 -9.84 -7.32
CA ALA A 264 -19.82 -9.63 -5.88
C ALA A 264 -20.40 -8.26 -5.50
N VAL A 265 -19.97 -7.19 -6.17
CA VAL A 265 -20.50 -5.83 -5.95
C VAL A 265 -21.96 -5.72 -6.39
N ALA A 266 -22.36 -6.38 -7.48
CA ALA A 266 -23.74 -6.44 -7.93
C ALA A 266 -24.64 -7.16 -6.90
N ALA A 267 -24.18 -8.27 -6.34
CA ALA A 267 -24.90 -9.04 -5.31
C ALA A 267 -25.12 -8.21 -4.02
N LEU A 268 -24.23 -7.27 -3.72
CA LEU A 268 -24.38 -6.32 -2.62
C LEU A 268 -25.34 -5.15 -2.94
N GLY A 269 -25.99 -5.19 -4.11
CA GLY A 269 -27.07 -4.25 -4.47
C GLY A 269 -26.60 -2.95 -5.10
N HIS A 270 -25.45 -2.92 -5.79
CA HIS A 270 -25.02 -1.71 -6.50
C HIS A 270 -25.94 -1.43 -7.71
N PRO A 271 -26.55 -0.21 -7.81
CA PRO A 271 -27.63 0.06 -8.79
C PRO A 271 -27.17 -0.01 -10.26
N LEU A 272 -25.90 0.31 -10.54
CA LEU A 272 -25.37 0.31 -11.91
C LEU A 272 -24.83 -1.07 -12.33
N LEU A 273 -24.72 -2.04 -11.44
CA LEU A 273 -24.12 -3.37 -11.70
C LEU A 273 -25.11 -4.53 -11.55
N GLY A 274 -26.35 -4.30 -11.09
CA GLY A 274 -27.36 -5.31 -10.87
C GLY A 274 -28.14 -5.71 -12.15
N GLY A 275 -28.99 -6.77 -12.03
CA GLY A 275 -29.85 -7.29 -13.10
C GLY A 275 -29.07 -8.02 -14.20
N ASP A 276 -29.55 -8.01 -15.45
CA ASP A 276 -28.87 -8.64 -16.60
C ASP A 276 -27.46 -8.09 -16.88
N ARG A 277 -27.03 -7.19 -16.03
CA ARG A 277 -25.73 -6.51 -16.13
C ARG A 277 -24.58 -7.31 -15.51
N THR A 278 -24.84 -8.44 -14.90
CA THR A 278 -23.82 -9.30 -14.26
C THR A 278 -22.98 -10.13 -15.24
N GLU A 279 -23.35 -10.13 -16.54
CA GLU A 279 -22.64 -10.90 -17.58
C GLU A 279 -21.33 -10.28 -18.07
N ALA A 280 -20.98 -9.07 -17.61
CA ALA A 280 -19.73 -8.42 -17.99
C ALA A 280 -18.52 -9.24 -17.51
N ALA A 281 -17.53 -9.41 -18.40
CA ALA A 281 -16.24 -10.00 -18.06
C ALA A 281 -15.34 -8.98 -17.33
N ALA A 282 -15.49 -7.69 -17.67
CA ALA A 282 -14.78 -6.61 -17.00
C ALA A 282 -15.64 -5.36 -16.91
N THR A 283 -15.43 -4.58 -15.87
CA THR A 283 -16.03 -3.25 -15.66
C THR A 283 -14.91 -2.25 -15.46
N LEU A 284 -14.90 -1.17 -16.24
CA LEU A 284 -14.03 -0.02 -16.05
C LEU A 284 -14.77 1.10 -15.32
N ILE A 285 -14.09 1.73 -14.38
CA ILE A 285 -14.49 2.97 -13.72
C ILE A 285 -13.43 4.01 -14.08
N VAL A 286 -13.85 5.07 -14.78
CA VAL A 286 -12.94 6.12 -15.24
C VAL A 286 -13.41 7.45 -14.69
N ALA A 287 -12.51 8.22 -14.09
CA ALA A 287 -12.84 9.56 -13.60
C ALA A 287 -11.88 10.61 -14.18
N SER A 288 -12.38 11.82 -14.33
CA SER A 288 -11.57 12.99 -14.70
C SER A 288 -11.94 14.17 -13.82
N ASP A 289 -10.93 14.78 -13.21
CA ASP A 289 -11.00 16.03 -12.45
C ASP A 289 -10.25 17.17 -13.17
N ALA A 290 -10.15 17.08 -14.49
CA ALA A 290 -9.64 18.18 -15.31
C ALA A 290 -10.65 19.33 -15.36
N PRO A 291 -10.21 20.58 -15.62
CA PRO A 291 -11.13 21.71 -15.81
C PRO A 291 -12.18 21.48 -16.89
N ASP A 292 -11.85 20.68 -17.91
CA ASP A 292 -12.71 20.24 -19.02
C ASP A 292 -13.25 18.80 -18.82
N ALA A 293 -13.48 18.37 -17.56
CA ALA A 293 -13.85 16.99 -17.19
C ALA A 293 -15.03 16.43 -18.02
N ARG A 294 -16.05 17.28 -18.31
CA ARG A 294 -17.22 16.85 -19.11
C ARG A 294 -16.83 16.45 -20.53
N GLU A 295 -15.96 17.20 -21.17
CA GLU A 295 -15.50 16.91 -22.54
C GLU A 295 -14.62 15.66 -22.54
N ARG A 296 -13.73 15.53 -21.54
CA ARG A 296 -12.86 14.35 -21.39
C ARG A 296 -13.66 13.08 -21.13
N VAL A 297 -14.63 13.12 -20.21
CA VAL A 297 -15.49 11.96 -19.93
C VAL A 297 -16.28 11.58 -21.18
N ARG A 298 -16.76 12.54 -21.96
CA ARG A 298 -17.43 12.27 -23.24
C ARG A 298 -16.48 11.58 -24.23
N ALA A 299 -15.25 12.09 -24.41
CA ALA A 299 -14.28 11.49 -25.31
C ALA A 299 -13.92 10.07 -24.87
N MET A 300 -13.65 9.85 -23.57
CA MET A 300 -13.36 8.51 -23.03
C MET A 300 -14.59 7.56 -23.13
N THR A 301 -15.82 8.10 -23.10
CA THR A 301 -17.04 7.32 -23.36
C THR A 301 -17.04 6.75 -24.78
N GLU A 302 -16.70 7.58 -25.79
CA GLU A 302 -16.62 7.10 -27.18
C GLU A 302 -15.51 6.06 -27.35
N LEU A 303 -14.32 6.27 -26.74
CA LEU A 303 -13.24 5.27 -26.77
C LEU A 303 -13.68 3.93 -26.17
N CYS A 304 -14.44 3.95 -25.08
CA CYS A 304 -15.00 2.71 -24.52
C CYS A 304 -16.02 2.04 -25.48
N ARG A 305 -16.84 2.84 -26.19
CA ARG A 305 -17.78 2.31 -27.18
C ARG A 305 -17.08 1.72 -28.40
N ASP A 306 -16.05 2.39 -28.90
CA ASP A 306 -15.21 1.91 -30.01
C ASP A 306 -14.49 0.60 -29.65
N ALA A 307 -14.12 0.44 -28.37
CA ALA A 307 -13.60 -0.80 -27.80
C ALA A 307 -14.71 -1.83 -27.45
N LYS A 308 -15.90 -1.69 -28.02
CA LYS A 308 -17.04 -2.62 -27.92
C LYS A 308 -17.62 -2.77 -26.51
N ALA A 309 -17.65 -1.70 -25.72
CA ALA A 309 -18.33 -1.75 -24.44
C ALA A 309 -19.81 -2.17 -24.62
N LEU A 310 -20.28 -3.11 -23.82
CA LEU A 310 -21.70 -3.53 -23.75
C LEU A 310 -22.61 -2.38 -23.35
N SER A 311 -22.12 -1.53 -22.46
CA SER A 311 -22.78 -0.31 -22.03
C SER A 311 -21.78 0.66 -21.41
N VAL A 312 -22.06 1.96 -21.53
CA VAL A 312 -21.33 3.03 -20.85
C VAL A 312 -22.35 3.94 -20.18
N THR A 313 -22.17 4.16 -18.87
CA THR A 313 -22.93 5.11 -18.07
C THR A 313 -22.00 6.24 -17.68
N ALA A 314 -22.15 7.41 -18.28
CA ALA A 314 -21.39 8.60 -17.93
C ALA A 314 -22.20 9.46 -16.94
N ALA A 315 -21.56 9.94 -15.90
CA ALA A 315 -22.15 10.84 -14.91
C ALA A 315 -22.25 12.27 -15.48
N GLU A 316 -23.34 12.94 -15.20
CA GLU A 316 -23.59 14.32 -15.61
C GLU A 316 -23.33 15.33 -14.48
N ASP A 317 -23.29 14.84 -13.24
CA ASP A 317 -23.11 15.64 -12.02
C ASP A 317 -22.31 14.87 -10.92
N GLU A 318 -22.12 15.53 -9.78
CA GLU A 318 -21.39 14.95 -8.64
C GLU A 318 -22.12 13.78 -7.98
N GLU A 319 -23.46 13.78 -7.94
CA GLU A 319 -24.23 12.70 -7.33
C GLU A 319 -24.05 11.41 -8.12
N GLN A 320 -24.22 11.50 -9.46
CA GLN A 320 -24.02 10.36 -10.35
C GLN A 320 -22.55 9.90 -10.35
N THR A 321 -21.59 10.82 -10.28
CA THR A 321 -20.17 10.50 -10.10
C THR A 321 -19.96 9.72 -8.82
N GLY A 322 -20.59 10.15 -7.72
CA GLY A 322 -20.56 9.45 -6.45
C GLY A 322 -21.11 8.02 -6.55
N GLN A 323 -22.16 7.80 -7.32
CA GLN A 323 -22.73 6.47 -7.60
C GLN A 323 -21.75 5.60 -8.39
N VAL A 324 -21.09 6.12 -9.42
CA VAL A 324 -20.09 5.40 -10.21
C VAL A 324 -18.91 4.99 -9.32
N LEU A 325 -18.33 5.93 -8.58
CA LEU A 325 -17.18 5.66 -7.71
C LEU A 325 -17.51 4.76 -6.52
N ARG A 326 -18.78 4.69 -6.12
CA ARG A 326 -19.25 3.77 -5.09
C ARG A 326 -19.01 2.31 -5.46
N ALA A 327 -19.07 1.95 -6.75
CA ALA A 327 -18.77 0.58 -7.19
C ALA A 327 -17.38 0.13 -6.73
N ARG A 328 -16.37 1.00 -6.86
CA ARG A 328 -15.00 0.72 -6.39
C ARG A 328 -14.91 0.58 -4.88
N ARG A 329 -15.56 1.48 -4.13
CA ARG A 329 -15.57 1.44 -2.66
C ARG A 329 -16.31 0.24 -2.09
N MET A 330 -17.25 -0.34 -2.82
CA MET A 330 -18.00 -1.52 -2.40
C MET A 330 -17.22 -2.84 -2.59
N VAL A 331 -16.07 -2.85 -3.27
CA VAL A 331 -15.31 -4.08 -3.55
C VAL A 331 -14.98 -4.86 -2.27
N MET A 332 -14.28 -4.25 -1.31
CA MET A 332 -13.90 -4.97 -0.08
C MET A 332 -15.10 -5.41 0.76
N PRO A 333 -16.12 -4.56 1.00
CA PRO A 333 -17.36 -5.02 1.63
C PRO A 333 -18.06 -6.17 0.89
N ALA A 334 -18.05 -6.16 -0.45
CA ALA A 334 -18.68 -7.20 -1.26
C ALA A 334 -17.92 -8.54 -1.17
N LEU A 335 -16.60 -8.49 -1.20
CA LEU A 335 -15.77 -9.68 -1.01
C LEU A 335 -15.88 -10.25 0.41
N ALA A 336 -15.93 -9.39 1.42
CA ALA A 336 -16.18 -9.80 2.80
C ALA A 336 -17.57 -10.45 2.96
N ALA A 337 -18.62 -9.90 2.34
CA ALA A 337 -19.95 -10.48 2.34
C ALA A 337 -20.00 -11.83 1.59
N HIS A 338 -19.29 -11.93 0.45
CA HIS A 338 -19.15 -13.19 -0.28
C HIS A 338 -18.43 -14.25 0.55
N ALA A 339 -17.36 -13.86 1.24
CA ALA A 339 -16.60 -14.72 2.15
C ALA A 339 -17.43 -15.19 3.35
N GLY A 340 -18.29 -14.30 3.91
CA GLY A 340 -19.17 -14.61 5.06
C GLY A 340 -20.50 -15.28 4.71
N ALA A 341 -20.79 -15.57 3.45
CA ALA A 341 -22.05 -16.17 3.00
C ALA A 341 -22.24 -17.67 3.38
N GLY A 342 -21.29 -18.27 4.10
CA GLY A 342 -21.35 -19.63 4.62
C GLY A 342 -21.11 -19.69 6.12
N ASP A 343 -21.43 -20.84 6.75
CA ASP A 343 -21.16 -21.11 8.18
C ASP A 343 -19.65 -21.26 8.52
N ARG A 344 -18.76 -20.97 7.56
CA ARG A 344 -17.30 -21.13 7.70
C ARG A 344 -16.63 -19.77 7.88
N GLU A 345 -15.68 -19.72 8.80
CA GLU A 345 -14.76 -18.60 8.88
C GLU A 345 -13.83 -18.64 7.65
N VAL A 346 -13.90 -17.62 6.81
CA VAL A 346 -13.02 -17.47 5.64
C VAL A 346 -12.16 -16.24 5.80
N THR A 347 -10.98 -16.26 5.20
CA THR A 347 -10.09 -15.12 5.12
C THR A 347 -9.85 -14.73 3.67
N ALA A 348 -9.51 -13.48 3.45
CA ALA A 348 -9.13 -12.97 2.15
C ALA A 348 -7.65 -12.57 2.18
N PHE A 349 -6.93 -12.97 1.14
CA PHE A 349 -5.55 -12.53 0.90
C PHE A 349 -5.52 -11.67 -0.36
N ILE A 350 -5.04 -10.44 -0.21
CA ILE A 350 -4.95 -9.49 -1.31
C ILE A 350 -3.52 -9.52 -1.85
N GLU A 351 -3.37 -9.95 -3.10
CA GLU A 351 -2.11 -9.89 -3.83
C GLU A 351 -1.91 -8.49 -4.46
N ASP A 352 -0.69 -8.23 -4.88
CA ASP A 352 -0.31 -6.97 -5.48
C ASP A 352 0.79 -7.24 -6.51
N VAL A 353 0.42 -7.22 -7.77
CA VAL A 353 1.34 -7.39 -8.90
C VAL A 353 1.10 -6.27 -9.91
N ALA A 354 2.15 -5.89 -10.63
CA ALA A 354 1.98 -4.94 -11.72
C ALA A 354 2.63 -5.46 -12.99
N VAL A 355 2.01 -5.14 -14.13
CA VAL A 355 2.51 -5.49 -15.47
C VAL A 355 2.50 -4.25 -16.37
N PRO A 356 3.28 -4.25 -17.47
CA PRO A 356 3.08 -3.23 -18.50
C PRO A 356 1.61 -3.17 -18.90
N ARG A 357 1.02 -1.98 -18.98
CA ARG A 357 -0.43 -1.75 -19.20
C ARG A 357 -1.01 -2.57 -20.36
N ALA A 358 -0.25 -2.74 -21.43
CA ALA A 358 -0.64 -3.56 -22.58
C ALA A 358 -0.74 -5.08 -22.28
N ARG A 359 -0.27 -5.52 -21.12
CA ARG A 359 -0.34 -6.92 -20.66
C ARG A 359 -1.43 -7.16 -19.61
N LEU A 360 -2.12 -6.12 -19.19
CA LEU A 360 -3.12 -6.18 -18.12
C LEU A 360 -4.22 -7.22 -18.40
N ALA A 361 -4.82 -7.17 -19.60
CA ALA A 361 -5.87 -8.12 -19.97
C ALA A 361 -5.39 -9.57 -19.95
N VAL A 362 -4.16 -9.81 -20.44
CA VAL A 362 -3.54 -11.14 -20.43
C VAL A 362 -3.35 -11.66 -19.01
N LEU A 363 -2.87 -10.80 -18.11
CA LEU A 363 -2.69 -11.20 -16.71
C LEU A 363 -4.03 -11.54 -16.04
N ILE A 364 -5.09 -10.77 -16.29
CA ILE A 364 -6.42 -11.07 -15.74
C ILE A 364 -6.93 -12.43 -16.23
N GLU A 365 -6.78 -12.75 -17.52
CA GLU A 365 -7.15 -14.05 -18.07
C GLU A 365 -6.36 -15.19 -17.43
N GLN A 366 -5.05 -14.99 -17.20
CA GLN A 366 -4.22 -15.97 -16.49
C GLN A 366 -4.65 -16.14 -15.03
N ILE A 367 -5.03 -15.04 -14.33
CA ILE A 367 -5.55 -15.11 -12.95
C ILE A 367 -6.88 -15.90 -12.91
N GLU A 368 -7.79 -15.67 -13.88
CA GLU A 368 -9.03 -16.44 -13.98
C GLU A 368 -8.74 -17.95 -14.20
N GLN A 369 -7.73 -18.27 -15.01
CA GLN A 369 -7.29 -19.65 -15.21
C GLN A 369 -6.68 -20.26 -13.95
N ILE A 370 -5.79 -19.54 -13.25
CA ILE A 370 -5.21 -19.97 -11.98
C ILE A 370 -6.30 -20.22 -10.93
N ALA A 371 -7.34 -19.37 -10.88
CA ALA A 371 -8.48 -19.57 -9.99
C ALA A 371 -9.19 -20.92 -10.25
N GLN A 372 -9.39 -21.27 -11.54
CA GLN A 372 -10.00 -22.53 -11.93
C GLN A 372 -9.09 -23.74 -11.62
N GLU A 373 -7.80 -23.66 -11.95
CA GLU A 373 -6.82 -24.76 -11.74
C GLU A 373 -6.65 -25.10 -10.25
N HIS A 374 -6.74 -24.10 -9.38
CA HIS A 374 -6.59 -24.26 -7.93
C HIS A 374 -7.92 -24.44 -7.19
N ASP A 375 -9.07 -24.42 -7.89
CA ASP A 375 -10.41 -24.48 -7.28
C ASP A 375 -10.56 -23.45 -6.16
N LEU A 376 -10.32 -22.18 -6.49
CA LEU A 376 -10.38 -21.04 -5.58
C LEU A 376 -11.27 -19.94 -6.13
N PHE A 377 -11.93 -19.20 -5.23
CA PHE A 377 -12.52 -17.93 -5.58
C PHE A 377 -11.45 -16.85 -5.53
N ILE A 378 -11.12 -16.29 -6.72
CA ILE A 378 -10.23 -15.15 -6.87
C ILE A 378 -11.01 -14.03 -7.56
N ALA A 379 -11.01 -12.86 -6.94
CA ALA A 379 -11.65 -11.67 -7.47
C ALA A 379 -10.59 -10.57 -7.65
N THR A 380 -10.50 -10.02 -8.85
CA THR A 380 -9.44 -9.06 -9.19
C THR A 380 -9.99 -7.66 -9.38
N VAL A 381 -9.42 -6.73 -8.65
CA VAL A 381 -9.59 -5.30 -8.87
C VAL A 381 -8.21 -4.67 -9.08
N GLY A 382 -8.13 -3.56 -9.77
CA GLY A 382 -6.83 -2.90 -9.90
C GLY A 382 -6.87 -1.57 -10.60
N HIS A 383 -5.72 -0.90 -10.52
CA HIS A 383 -5.45 0.39 -11.13
C HIS A 383 -5.03 0.18 -12.59
N ALA A 384 -6.03 0.07 -13.49
CA ALA A 384 -5.79 -0.25 -14.89
C ALA A 384 -4.92 0.80 -15.59
N GLY A 385 -4.98 2.05 -15.12
CA GLY A 385 -4.15 3.14 -15.59
C GLY A 385 -2.66 2.95 -15.33
N ASP A 386 -2.31 2.16 -14.31
CA ASP A 386 -0.93 1.90 -13.87
C ASP A 386 -0.47 0.46 -14.20
N GLY A 387 -1.40 -0.43 -14.52
CA GLY A 387 -1.11 -1.85 -14.74
C GLY A 387 -1.00 -2.64 -13.45
N ASN A 388 -1.41 -2.07 -12.31
CA ASN A 388 -1.36 -2.71 -11.00
C ASN A 388 -2.67 -3.42 -10.68
N LEU A 389 -2.59 -4.70 -10.32
CA LEU A 389 -3.73 -5.57 -10.01
C LEU A 389 -3.65 -6.11 -8.59
N HIS A 390 -4.82 -6.24 -7.97
CA HIS A 390 -5.01 -6.78 -6.63
C HIS A 390 -5.93 -8.02 -6.67
N PRO A 391 -5.42 -9.18 -7.12
CA PRO A 391 -6.16 -10.44 -6.99
C PRO A 391 -6.41 -10.74 -5.52
N THR A 392 -7.66 -10.93 -5.16
CA THR A 392 -8.08 -11.27 -3.79
C THR A 392 -8.49 -12.74 -3.76
N VAL A 393 -7.67 -13.55 -3.11
CA VAL A 393 -7.89 -14.98 -2.93
C VAL A 393 -8.68 -15.19 -1.65
N VAL A 394 -9.85 -15.85 -1.75
CA VAL A 394 -10.70 -16.17 -0.59
C VAL A 394 -10.59 -17.66 -0.27
N PHE A 395 -10.29 -18.00 0.98
CA PHE A 395 -10.11 -19.39 1.41
C PHE A 395 -10.44 -19.60 2.88
N ASP A 396 -10.71 -20.86 3.28
CA ASP A 396 -10.90 -21.26 4.66
C ASP A 396 -9.53 -21.46 5.35
N PRO A 397 -9.15 -20.62 6.33
CA PRO A 397 -7.86 -20.76 7.01
C PRO A 397 -7.77 -22.01 7.90
N ALA A 398 -8.91 -22.62 8.26
CA ALA A 398 -8.95 -23.87 9.05
C ALA A 398 -8.73 -25.11 8.18
N ASP A 399 -8.86 -25.02 6.85
CA ASP A 399 -8.56 -26.11 5.93
C ASP A 399 -7.09 -26.03 5.41
N PRO A 400 -6.18 -26.92 5.88
CA PRO A 400 -4.79 -26.91 5.41
C PRO A 400 -4.64 -27.13 3.90
N SER A 401 -5.62 -27.77 3.24
CA SER A 401 -5.64 -27.96 1.81
C SER A 401 -5.95 -26.66 1.08
N ALA A 402 -6.97 -25.91 1.54
CA ALA A 402 -7.30 -24.59 1.01
C ALA A 402 -6.14 -23.60 1.20
N VAL A 403 -5.50 -23.61 2.38
CA VAL A 403 -4.30 -22.79 2.64
C VAL A 403 -3.16 -23.10 1.66
N ARG A 404 -2.92 -24.38 1.34
CA ARG A 404 -1.90 -24.76 0.33
C ARG A 404 -2.28 -24.26 -1.05
N ARG A 405 -3.52 -24.53 -1.51
CA ARG A 405 -3.99 -24.07 -2.82
C ARG A 405 -3.90 -22.55 -2.94
N ALA A 406 -4.25 -21.81 -1.89
CA ALA A 406 -4.14 -20.36 -1.88
C ALA A 406 -2.68 -19.87 -2.02
N LYS A 407 -1.72 -20.56 -1.38
CA LYS A 407 -0.29 -20.25 -1.54
C LYS A 407 0.23 -20.61 -2.93
N ASP A 408 -0.17 -21.75 -3.46
CA ASP A 408 0.22 -22.19 -4.81
C ASP A 408 -0.32 -21.21 -5.87
N ALA A 409 -1.56 -20.76 -5.72
CA ALA A 409 -2.15 -19.74 -6.58
C ALA A 409 -1.44 -18.37 -6.46
N TYR A 410 -1.07 -17.97 -5.24
CA TYR A 410 -0.26 -16.79 -4.99
C TYR A 410 1.08 -16.82 -5.74
N ASP A 411 1.80 -17.93 -5.63
CA ASP A 411 3.06 -18.14 -6.34
C ASP A 411 2.86 -18.15 -7.87
N ALA A 412 1.77 -18.75 -8.37
CA ALA A 412 1.46 -18.77 -9.80
C ALA A 412 1.14 -17.36 -10.34
N ILE A 413 0.43 -16.52 -9.60
CA ILE A 413 0.12 -15.13 -9.98
C ILE A 413 1.40 -14.30 -10.10
N MET A 414 2.32 -14.39 -9.13
CA MET A 414 3.60 -13.68 -9.20
C MET A 414 4.46 -14.17 -10.37
N ALA A 415 4.49 -15.49 -10.64
CA ALA A 415 5.19 -16.03 -11.78
C ALA A 415 4.64 -15.47 -13.10
N ALA A 416 3.32 -15.46 -13.25
CA ALA A 416 2.64 -14.92 -14.43
C ALA A 416 2.96 -13.44 -14.65
N ALA A 417 2.96 -12.63 -13.58
CA ALA A 417 3.31 -11.22 -13.67
C ALA A 417 4.76 -11.01 -14.16
N LEU A 418 5.73 -11.75 -13.61
CA LEU A 418 7.13 -11.69 -14.03
C LEU A 418 7.33 -12.14 -15.48
N GLU A 419 6.65 -13.21 -15.94
CA GLU A 419 6.70 -13.70 -17.32
C GLU A 419 6.18 -12.66 -18.33
N LEU A 420 5.24 -11.82 -17.90
CA LEU A 420 4.73 -10.70 -18.69
C LEU A 420 5.61 -9.44 -18.62
N GLY A 421 6.77 -9.51 -17.95
CA GLY A 421 7.70 -8.39 -17.79
C GLY A 421 7.25 -7.37 -16.71
N GLY A 422 6.49 -7.86 -15.75
CA GLY A 422 5.97 -7.10 -14.60
C GLY A 422 6.86 -7.18 -13.37
N THR A 423 6.26 -6.88 -12.21
CA THR A 423 6.87 -6.89 -10.88
C THR A 423 6.00 -7.63 -9.88
N ILE A 424 6.63 -8.20 -8.85
CA ILE A 424 5.95 -8.90 -7.75
C ILE A 424 5.18 -7.98 -6.80
N THR A 425 5.40 -6.67 -6.88
CA THR A 425 4.69 -5.70 -6.01
C THR A 425 4.60 -4.35 -6.70
N GLY A 426 3.39 -3.79 -6.79
CA GLY A 426 3.14 -2.44 -7.28
C GLY A 426 3.24 -1.40 -6.15
N GLU A 427 2.64 -1.70 -4.99
CA GLU A 427 2.49 -0.73 -3.91
C GLU A 427 2.49 -1.31 -2.48
N HIS A 428 2.26 -2.65 -2.29
CA HIS A 428 2.15 -3.22 -0.94
C HIS A 428 3.50 -3.48 -0.28
N GLY A 429 4.59 -3.49 -1.05
CA GLY A 429 5.93 -3.79 -0.58
C GLY A 429 6.26 -5.29 -0.63
N VAL A 430 7.49 -5.61 -0.24
CA VAL A 430 8.06 -6.97 -0.28
C VAL A 430 7.82 -7.71 1.04
N GLY A 431 8.07 -7.05 2.15
CA GLY A 431 7.90 -7.60 3.50
C GLY A 431 8.60 -8.92 3.72
N THR A 432 7.89 -9.83 4.39
CA THR A 432 8.29 -11.24 4.54
C THR A 432 7.70 -12.13 3.45
N LEU A 433 6.57 -11.73 2.84
CA LEU A 433 5.81 -12.60 1.95
C LEU A 433 6.43 -12.73 0.57
N LYS A 434 6.99 -11.64 0.02
CA LYS A 434 7.55 -11.59 -1.33
C LYS A 434 9.08 -11.66 -1.38
N ARG A 435 9.73 -11.74 -0.21
CA ARG A 435 11.18 -11.73 -0.07
C ARG A 435 11.88 -12.78 -0.94
N ASP A 436 11.37 -14.00 -0.96
CA ASP A 436 11.97 -15.10 -1.71
C ASP A 436 11.78 -14.96 -3.23
N TRP A 437 10.75 -14.19 -3.63
CA TRP A 437 10.48 -13.82 -5.03
C TRP A 437 11.39 -12.72 -5.56
N LEU A 438 11.95 -11.88 -4.68
CA LEU A 438 12.84 -10.79 -5.08
C LEU A 438 14.07 -11.30 -5.87
N ALA A 439 14.56 -12.49 -5.56
CA ALA A 439 15.65 -13.13 -6.29
C ALA A 439 15.27 -13.62 -7.70
N ARG A 440 13.98 -13.74 -8.00
CA ARG A 440 13.48 -14.06 -9.35
C ARG A 440 13.30 -12.80 -10.20
N GLU A 441 12.97 -11.68 -9.59
CA GLU A 441 12.80 -10.39 -10.28
C GLU A 441 14.14 -9.68 -10.49
N LEU A 442 14.97 -9.59 -9.45
CA LEU A 442 16.22 -8.85 -9.50
C LEU A 442 17.38 -9.70 -10.02
N SER A 443 18.23 -9.09 -10.85
CA SER A 443 19.48 -9.75 -11.23
C SER A 443 20.37 -10.04 -10.02
N PRO A 444 21.23 -11.09 -10.05
CA PRO A 444 22.14 -11.40 -8.95
C PRO A 444 23.05 -10.22 -8.56
N ARG A 445 23.41 -9.36 -9.52
CA ARG A 445 24.22 -8.16 -9.25
C ARG A 445 23.39 -7.10 -8.52
N SER A 446 22.17 -6.84 -8.96
CA SER A 446 21.27 -5.90 -8.31
C SER A 446 21.01 -6.33 -6.86
N LEU A 447 20.66 -7.60 -6.65
CA LEU A 447 20.41 -8.13 -5.31
C LEU A 447 21.63 -8.00 -4.38
N ARG A 448 22.87 -8.18 -4.90
CA ARG A 448 24.08 -7.91 -4.12
C ARG A 448 24.20 -6.45 -3.73
N LEU A 449 23.92 -5.50 -4.64
CA LEU A 449 23.97 -4.09 -4.32
C LEU A 449 22.93 -3.69 -3.26
N HIS A 450 21.72 -4.24 -3.29
CA HIS A 450 20.73 -4.02 -2.24
C HIS A 450 21.26 -4.49 -0.86
N ARG A 451 21.88 -5.69 -0.81
CA ARG A 451 22.51 -6.19 0.43
C ARG A 451 23.70 -5.34 0.87
N ASP A 452 24.48 -4.78 -0.06
CA ASP A 452 25.60 -3.90 0.25
C ASP A 452 25.12 -2.58 0.86
N VAL A 453 24.04 -1.98 0.29
CA VAL A 453 23.39 -0.80 0.86
C VAL A 453 22.86 -1.07 2.27
N LYS A 454 22.17 -2.21 2.47
CA LYS A 454 21.70 -2.62 3.81
C LYS A 454 22.85 -2.71 4.79
N ARG A 455 23.95 -3.40 4.43
CA ARG A 455 25.13 -3.56 5.29
C ARG A 455 25.85 -2.24 5.58
N LEU A 456 25.82 -1.30 4.64
CA LEU A 456 26.41 0.03 4.85
C LEU A 456 25.67 0.81 5.94
N LEU A 457 24.33 0.79 5.92
CA LEU A 457 23.49 1.56 6.83
C LEU A 457 23.13 0.83 8.12
N ASP A 458 23.15 -0.51 8.11
CA ASP A 458 22.84 -1.36 9.23
C ASP A 458 23.73 -2.60 9.22
N PRO A 459 25.03 -2.45 9.59
CA PRO A 459 26.01 -3.53 9.51
C PRO A 459 25.73 -4.69 10.47
N GLU A 460 25.00 -4.45 11.55
CA GLU A 460 24.65 -5.44 12.57
C GLU A 460 23.31 -6.13 12.29
N GLY A 461 22.56 -5.70 11.24
CA GLY A 461 21.25 -6.25 10.90
C GLY A 461 20.17 -5.98 11.96
N LEU A 462 20.26 -4.84 12.64
CA LEU A 462 19.41 -4.46 13.76
C LEU A 462 17.99 -4.10 13.31
N LEU A 463 17.88 -3.32 12.22
CA LEU A 463 16.64 -2.71 11.78
C LEU A 463 15.82 -3.66 10.92
N ASN A 464 14.63 -3.95 11.38
CA ASN A 464 13.59 -4.76 10.72
C ASN A 464 14.13 -6.03 10.02
N PRO A 465 14.85 -6.90 10.74
CA PRO A 465 15.53 -8.05 10.14
C PRO A 465 14.55 -9.05 9.52
N GLY A 466 14.99 -9.69 8.42
CA GLY A 466 14.21 -10.71 7.71
C GLY A 466 13.09 -10.15 6.80
N LYS A 467 13.06 -8.84 6.57
CA LYS A 467 12.16 -8.17 5.63
C LYS A 467 12.94 -7.67 4.41
N VAL A 468 12.28 -7.58 3.27
CA VAL A 468 12.80 -7.13 1.97
C VAL A 468 13.93 -8.05 1.47
N LEU A 469 15.02 -8.16 2.21
CA LEU A 469 16.21 -8.94 1.85
C LEU A 469 16.35 -10.17 2.74
N ALA A 470 16.72 -11.29 2.13
CA ALA A 470 17.05 -12.54 2.83
C ALA A 470 18.51 -12.53 3.31
#